data_7f19570d240fc15c1dcee91dddac69c3
#
_entry.id   7f19570d240fc15c1dcee91dddac69c3
#
_cell.length_a   1.000
_cell.length_b   1.000
_cell.length_c   1.000
_cell.angle_alpha   90.00
_cell.angle_beta   90.00
_cell.angle_gamma   90.00
#
_symmetry.space_group_name_H-M   'P 1'
#
loop_
_entity.id
_entity.type
_entity.pdbx_description
1 polymer ?
#
loop_
_entity_poly.entity_id
_entity_poly.type
_entity_poly.pdbx_seq_one_letter_code
_entity_poly.pdbx_strand_id
1 'polypeptide(L)'
;MTPIPRRGVCLVLAAPSGAGKTAITDALIANEPDLERSVSVTTRAPRPGEIDGVHYHFLTEDGFAEAERKGDLLEWARVLKGTHAYGTPRAPVERTLAAGRDLVFDIDWQGHLSMREKLPADVVGVFILPPDIVSLERRLRGRGGDSDAEIARRMAVARDEISHWREFDHVVVNDDLPTAIAQVRAILHAVRLVRTRQHGLEAFIRGLGV
;
A
#
# COMPACT_ATOMS: atom_id res chain seq x y z
N MET A 1 -12.39 -6.30 27.75
CA MET A 1 -10.95 -6.11 28.04
C MET A 1 -10.47 -4.99 27.14
N THR A 2 -9.88 -3.93 27.69
CA THR A 2 -9.36 -2.83 26.87
C THR A 2 -8.19 -3.36 26.05
N PRO A 3 -8.16 -3.12 24.72
CA PRO A 3 -7.04 -3.57 23.90
C PRO A 3 -5.71 -2.96 24.39
N ILE A 4 -4.63 -3.74 24.32
CA ILE A 4 -3.29 -3.24 24.62
C ILE A 4 -2.93 -2.20 23.56
N PRO A 5 -2.58 -0.95 23.93
CA PRO A 5 -2.16 0.06 22.97
C PRO A 5 -0.97 -0.40 22.12
N ARG A 6 -1.09 -0.22 20.82
CA ARG A 6 -0.07 -0.59 19.83
C ARG A 6 0.24 0.54 18.86
N ARG A 7 1.36 0.45 18.19
CA ARG A 7 1.64 1.24 16.99
C ARG A 7 0.95 0.61 15.78
N GLY A 8 0.48 1.43 14.86
CA GLY A 8 -0.13 0.99 13.61
C GLY A 8 0.87 0.34 12.63
N VAL A 9 0.34 -0.13 11.51
CA VAL A 9 1.07 -0.83 10.43
C VAL A 9 0.91 -0.06 9.13
N CYS A 10 1.99 0.11 8.37
CA CYS A 10 1.95 0.44 6.95
C CYS A 10 1.92 -0.85 6.14
N LEU A 11 0.73 -1.28 5.72
CA LEU A 11 0.56 -2.45 4.85
C LEU A 11 0.73 -2.02 3.39
N VAL A 12 1.84 -2.35 2.78
CA VAL A 12 2.09 -2.06 1.35
C VAL A 12 1.65 -3.25 0.52
N LEU A 13 0.70 -3.05 -0.36
CA LEU A 13 0.28 -4.05 -1.34
C LEU A 13 0.81 -3.66 -2.71
N ALA A 14 1.67 -4.50 -3.28
CA ALA A 14 2.13 -4.37 -4.66
C ALA A 14 1.71 -5.58 -5.49
N ALA A 15 1.49 -5.35 -6.77
CA ALA A 15 1.04 -6.39 -7.68
C ALA A 15 1.18 -5.94 -9.13
N PRO A 16 1.39 -6.83 -10.07
CA PRO A 16 1.24 -6.49 -11.47
C PRO A 16 -0.20 -6.11 -11.79
N SER A 17 -0.36 -5.21 -12.77
CA SER A 17 -1.69 -4.80 -13.23
C SER A 17 -2.52 -6.03 -13.62
N GLY A 18 -3.73 -6.15 -13.05
CA GLY A 18 -4.61 -7.31 -13.29
C GLY A 18 -4.52 -8.43 -12.24
N ALA A 19 -3.59 -8.39 -11.30
CA ALA A 19 -3.48 -9.42 -10.25
C ALA A 19 -4.55 -9.35 -9.16
N GLY A 20 -5.38 -8.28 -9.10
CA GLY A 20 -6.50 -8.17 -8.17
C GLY A 20 -6.23 -7.32 -6.92
N LYS A 21 -5.14 -6.55 -6.89
CA LYS A 21 -4.76 -5.69 -5.76
C LYS A 21 -5.91 -4.82 -5.25
N THR A 22 -6.57 -4.06 -6.12
CA THR A 22 -7.68 -3.15 -5.74
C THR A 22 -8.80 -3.88 -5.03
N ALA A 23 -9.24 -5.04 -5.56
CA ALA A 23 -10.31 -5.82 -4.95
C ALA A 23 -9.93 -6.32 -3.54
N ILE A 24 -8.68 -6.74 -3.36
CA ILE A 24 -8.15 -7.14 -2.04
C ILE A 24 -8.11 -5.93 -1.09
N THR A 25 -7.58 -4.79 -1.54
CA THR A 25 -7.51 -3.56 -0.74
C THR A 25 -8.89 -3.10 -0.28
N ASP A 26 -9.86 -3.03 -1.18
CA ASP A 26 -11.23 -2.60 -0.87
C ASP A 26 -11.92 -3.54 0.11
N ALA A 27 -11.74 -4.85 -0.08
CA ALA A 27 -12.28 -5.85 0.85
C ALA A 27 -11.65 -5.76 2.25
N LEU A 28 -10.35 -5.49 2.34
CA LEU A 28 -9.68 -5.29 3.63
C LEU A 28 -10.24 -4.06 4.35
N ILE A 29 -10.32 -2.91 3.67
CA ILE A 29 -10.84 -1.67 4.25
C ILE A 29 -12.27 -1.84 4.73
N ALA A 30 -13.10 -2.55 3.96
CA ALA A 30 -14.50 -2.80 4.33
C ALA A 30 -14.66 -3.69 5.58
N ASN A 31 -13.66 -4.53 5.91
CA ASN A 31 -13.76 -5.51 6.99
C ASN A 31 -12.81 -5.26 8.18
N GLU A 32 -11.95 -4.25 8.11
CA GLU A 32 -10.98 -3.89 9.14
C GLU A 32 -11.18 -2.44 9.57
N PRO A 33 -11.89 -2.17 10.67
CA PRO A 33 -12.30 -0.80 11.06
C PRO A 33 -11.11 0.12 11.38
N ASP A 34 -9.95 -0.45 11.77
CA ASP A 34 -8.75 0.32 12.08
C ASP A 34 -7.80 0.49 10.88
N LEU A 35 -8.21 0.01 9.69
CA LEU A 35 -7.44 0.11 8.45
C LEU A 35 -8.06 1.14 7.53
N GLU A 36 -7.27 2.12 7.11
CA GLU A 36 -7.68 3.12 6.11
C GLU A 36 -6.69 3.18 4.95
N ARG A 37 -7.16 3.70 3.81
CA ARG A 37 -6.29 3.94 2.65
C ARG A 37 -5.43 5.17 2.91
N SER A 38 -4.14 5.08 2.61
CA SER A 38 -3.27 6.26 2.59
C SER A 38 -3.69 7.22 1.50
N VAL A 39 -3.79 8.51 1.83
CA VAL A 39 -4.08 9.58 0.87
C VAL A 39 -2.76 10.16 0.39
N SER A 40 -2.44 9.94 -0.91
CA SER A 40 -1.22 10.45 -1.54
C SER A 40 -1.36 11.94 -1.91
N VAL A 41 -0.23 12.63 -2.03
CA VAL A 41 -0.13 13.94 -2.69
C VAL A 41 0.08 13.75 -4.19
N THR A 42 -0.38 14.69 -5.02
CA THR A 42 -0.13 14.67 -6.46
C THR A 42 -0.10 16.09 -7.04
N THR A 43 0.70 16.28 -8.10
CA THR A 43 0.69 17.53 -8.90
C THR A 43 -0.30 17.49 -10.06
N ARG A 44 -0.97 16.35 -10.27
CA ARG A 44 -2.04 16.22 -11.25
C ARG A 44 -3.27 17.04 -10.81
N ALA A 45 -3.88 17.75 -11.74
CA ALA A 45 -5.15 18.40 -11.48
C ALA A 45 -6.25 17.38 -11.09
N PRO A 46 -7.19 17.74 -10.18
CA PRO A 46 -8.29 16.87 -9.80
C PRO A 46 -9.18 16.55 -11.02
N ARG A 47 -9.66 15.30 -11.08
CA ARG A 47 -10.67 14.88 -12.06
C ARG A 47 -12.06 15.19 -11.53
N PRO A 48 -13.09 15.25 -12.41
CA PRO A 48 -14.48 15.39 -11.96
C PRO A 48 -14.83 14.33 -10.90
N GLY A 49 -15.35 14.78 -9.75
CA GLY A 49 -15.70 13.91 -8.62
C GLY A 49 -14.58 13.61 -7.63
N GLU A 50 -13.33 13.98 -7.91
CA GLU A 50 -12.25 13.85 -6.91
C GLU A 50 -12.31 15.00 -5.90
N ILE A 51 -12.09 14.67 -4.64
CA ILE A 51 -12.14 15.59 -3.49
C ILE A 51 -10.77 15.64 -2.84
N ASP A 52 -10.26 16.86 -2.63
CA ASP A 52 -8.99 17.08 -1.93
C ASP A 52 -9.05 16.54 -0.50
N GLY A 53 -7.96 15.90 -0.08
CA GLY A 53 -7.85 15.26 1.23
C GLY A 53 -8.61 13.94 1.38
N VAL A 54 -9.36 13.52 0.35
CA VAL A 54 -10.09 12.22 0.33
C VAL A 54 -9.46 11.27 -0.69
N HIS A 55 -9.35 11.72 -1.93
CA HIS A 55 -8.78 10.91 -3.02
C HIS A 55 -7.27 11.16 -3.15
N TYR A 56 -6.88 12.43 -3.09
CA TYR A 56 -5.50 12.92 -3.09
C TYR A 56 -5.44 14.24 -2.34
N HIS A 57 -4.23 14.64 -1.92
CA HIS A 57 -3.90 16.04 -1.65
C HIS A 57 -3.31 16.63 -2.93
N PHE A 58 -4.01 17.58 -3.55
CA PHE A 58 -3.59 18.19 -4.81
C PHE A 58 -2.63 19.34 -4.53
N LEU A 59 -1.38 19.22 -4.97
CA LEU A 59 -0.33 20.20 -4.79
C LEU A 59 0.04 20.88 -6.13
N THR A 60 0.58 22.10 -6.04
CA THR A 60 1.31 22.70 -7.16
C THR A 60 2.67 22.00 -7.34
N GLU A 61 3.31 22.16 -8.50
CA GLU A 61 4.66 21.65 -8.71
C GLU A 61 5.66 22.22 -7.69
N ASP A 62 5.56 23.52 -7.39
CA ASP A 62 6.41 24.17 -6.38
C ASP A 62 6.17 23.61 -4.97
N GLY A 63 4.91 23.40 -4.61
CA GLY A 63 4.53 22.80 -3.31
C GLY A 63 5.05 21.36 -3.17
N PHE A 64 4.99 20.58 -4.25
CA PHE A 64 5.54 19.24 -4.26
C PHE A 64 7.07 19.24 -4.15
N ALA A 65 7.75 20.08 -4.93
CA ALA A 65 9.21 20.23 -4.88
C ALA A 65 9.69 20.71 -3.49
N GLU A 66 8.92 21.55 -2.82
CA GLU A 66 9.22 21.96 -1.45
C GLU A 66 9.08 20.80 -0.48
N ALA A 67 8.01 20.00 -0.55
CA ALA A 67 7.79 18.82 0.28
C ALA A 67 8.90 17.77 0.08
N GLU A 68 9.31 17.55 -1.18
CA GLU A 68 10.45 16.69 -1.52
C GLU A 68 11.75 17.19 -0.85
N ARG A 69 12.09 18.48 -1.04
CA ARG A 69 13.31 19.09 -0.49
C ARG A 69 13.38 19.06 1.03
N LYS A 70 12.21 19.20 1.70
CA LYS A 70 12.10 19.13 3.17
C LYS A 70 12.14 17.70 3.72
N GLY A 71 12.03 16.69 2.86
CA GLY A 71 11.90 15.29 3.30
C GLY A 71 10.52 14.95 3.89
N ASP A 72 9.49 15.74 3.55
CA ASP A 72 8.12 15.56 4.03
C ASP A 72 7.39 14.40 3.34
N LEU A 73 8.04 13.74 2.36
CA LEU A 73 7.52 12.59 1.63
C LEU A 73 8.25 11.31 2.03
N LEU A 74 7.50 10.24 2.32
CA LEU A 74 8.03 8.91 2.60
C LEU A 74 8.52 8.21 1.32
N GLU A 75 7.76 8.35 0.26
CA GLU A 75 8.12 7.92 -1.10
C GLU A 75 7.54 8.94 -2.08
N TRP A 76 8.10 8.99 -3.28
CA TRP A 76 7.54 9.76 -4.38
C TRP A 76 8.07 9.27 -5.72
N ALA A 77 7.28 9.49 -6.76
CA ALA A 77 7.67 9.20 -8.14
C ALA A 77 7.08 10.23 -9.11
N ARG A 78 7.82 10.49 -10.21
CA ARG A 78 7.31 11.23 -11.36
C ARG A 78 6.91 10.24 -12.46
N VAL A 79 5.67 10.31 -12.90
CA VAL A 79 5.08 9.44 -13.90
C VAL A 79 4.79 10.18 -15.21
N LEU A 80 4.43 9.46 -16.27
CA LEU A 80 4.12 10.04 -17.58
C LEU A 80 5.23 10.98 -18.10
N LYS A 81 6.48 10.48 -18.11
CA LYS A 81 7.67 11.24 -18.54
C LYS A 81 7.89 12.54 -17.71
N GLY A 82 7.56 12.50 -16.42
CA GLY A 82 7.75 13.62 -15.52
C GLY A 82 6.63 14.65 -15.48
N THR A 83 5.50 14.40 -16.18
CA THR A 83 4.38 15.36 -16.24
C THR A 83 3.63 15.49 -14.91
N HIS A 84 3.57 14.43 -14.11
CA HIS A 84 2.90 14.43 -12.81
C HIS A 84 3.75 13.73 -11.77
N ALA A 85 3.73 14.27 -10.56
CA ALA A 85 4.34 13.68 -9.38
C ALA A 85 3.25 13.10 -8.47
N TYR A 86 3.60 12.00 -7.80
CA TYR A 86 2.81 11.37 -6.74
C TYR A 86 3.74 11.07 -5.58
N GLY A 87 3.22 11.13 -4.35
CA GLY A 87 4.02 10.77 -3.18
C GLY A 87 3.16 10.58 -1.95
N THR A 88 3.75 9.99 -0.93
CA THR A 88 3.12 9.72 0.37
C THR A 88 3.61 10.72 1.41
N PRO A 89 2.73 11.57 1.97
CA PRO A 89 3.12 12.56 2.98
C PRO A 89 3.45 11.87 4.31
N ARG A 90 4.61 12.20 4.90
CA ARG A 90 5.12 11.61 6.14
C ARG A 90 4.24 11.89 7.36
N ALA A 91 3.91 13.15 7.60
CA ALA A 91 3.25 13.56 8.84
C ALA A 91 1.86 12.94 9.06
N PRO A 92 0.95 12.82 8.07
CA PRO A 92 -0.29 12.09 8.23
C PRO A 92 -0.07 10.61 8.57
N VAL A 93 0.86 9.95 7.88
CA VAL A 93 1.18 8.54 8.12
C VAL A 93 1.64 8.34 9.56
N GLU A 94 2.62 9.10 10.02
CA GLU A 94 3.16 8.98 11.38
C GLU A 94 2.10 9.24 12.46
N ARG A 95 1.19 10.21 12.25
CA ARG A 95 0.06 10.46 13.18
C ARG A 95 -0.90 9.26 13.25
N THR A 96 -1.26 8.67 12.12
CA THR A 96 -2.16 7.51 12.06
C THR A 96 -1.52 6.31 12.78
N LEU A 97 -0.24 6.04 12.52
CA LEU A 97 0.49 4.95 13.17
C LEU A 97 0.61 5.18 14.69
N ALA A 98 0.89 6.41 15.12
CA ALA A 98 0.98 6.74 16.55
C ALA A 98 -0.37 6.59 17.27
N ALA A 99 -1.49 6.78 16.57
CA ALA A 99 -2.83 6.54 17.08
C ALA A 99 -3.23 5.04 17.11
N GLY A 100 -2.33 4.12 16.74
CA GLY A 100 -2.59 2.68 16.71
C GLY A 100 -3.41 2.21 15.51
N ARG A 101 -3.65 3.08 14.51
CA ARG A 101 -4.41 2.78 13.30
C ARG A 101 -3.48 2.39 12.16
N ASP A 102 -3.96 1.56 11.27
CA ASP A 102 -3.20 1.01 10.16
C ASP A 102 -3.51 1.75 8.85
N LEU A 103 -2.54 1.77 7.96
CA LEU A 103 -2.67 2.32 6.61
C LEU A 103 -2.37 1.24 5.57
N VAL A 104 -3.19 1.16 4.53
CA VAL A 104 -2.87 0.39 3.34
C VAL A 104 -2.42 1.32 2.21
N PHE A 105 -1.34 0.91 1.54
CA PHE A 105 -0.71 1.65 0.46
C PHE A 105 -0.82 0.86 -0.84
N ASP A 106 -1.27 1.53 -1.89
CA ASP A 106 -1.34 1.03 -3.25
C ASP A 106 -0.22 1.66 -4.09
N ILE A 107 1.01 1.22 -3.85
CA ILE A 107 2.23 1.73 -4.48
C ILE A 107 2.99 0.59 -5.17
N ASP A 108 3.97 0.93 -5.99
CA ASP A 108 4.84 -0.04 -6.66
C ASP A 108 5.98 -0.52 -5.74
N TRP A 109 6.83 -1.40 -6.28
CA TRP A 109 7.97 -1.94 -5.53
C TRP A 109 9.01 -0.86 -5.15
N GLN A 110 9.19 0.19 -5.97
CA GLN A 110 10.14 1.29 -5.69
C GLN A 110 9.64 2.11 -4.51
N GLY A 111 8.35 2.44 -4.51
CA GLY A 111 7.69 3.11 -3.39
C GLY A 111 7.77 2.27 -2.10
N HIS A 112 7.57 0.95 -2.20
CA HIS A 112 7.75 0.03 -1.07
C HIS A 112 9.16 0.12 -0.48
N LEU A 113 10.21 0.02 -1.31
CA LEU A 113 11.59 0.10 -0.84
C LEU A 113 11.88 1.44 -0.16
N SER A 114 11.45 2.56 -0.76
CA SER A 114 11.62 3.89 -0.19
C SER A 114 10.92 4.04 1.18
N MET A 115 9.69 3.53 1.30
CA MET A 115 8.98 3.53 2.59
C MET A 115 9.66 2.65 3.62
N ARG A 116 10.10 1.45 3.22
CA ARG A 116 10.79 0.50 4.11
C ARG A 116 12.11 1.07 4.64
N GLU A 117 12.86 1.81 3.83
CA GLU A 117 14.07 2.50 4.28
C GLU A 117 13.78 3.56 5.35
N LYS A 118 12.70 4.33 5.17
CA LYS A 118 12.33 5.44 6.05
C LYS A 118 11.54 5.03 7.30
N LEU A 119 10.80 3.92 7.24
CA LEU A 119 9.96 3.39 8.32
C LEU A 119 10.16 1.86 8.47
N PRO A 120 11.39 1.37 8.71
CA PRO A 120 11.70 -0.06 8.67
C PRO A 120 10.94 -0.89 9.70
N ALA A 121 10.53 -0.30 10.82
CA ALA A 121 9.77 -0.98 11.86
C ALA A 121 8.25 -1.00 11.57
N ASP A 122 7.76 -0.16 10.70
CA ASP A 122 6.31 0.04 10.48
C ASP A 122 5.80 -0.58 9.18
N VAL A 123 6.66 -0.68 8.16
CA VAL A 123 6.30 -1.15 6.82
C VAL A 123 6.30 -2.68 6.77
N VAL A 124 5.23 -3.23 6.21
CA VAL A 124 5.10 -4.65 5.87
C VAL A 124 4.62 -4.74 4.43
N GLY A 125 5.44 -5.36 3.59
CA GLY A 125 5.16 -5.53 2.17
C GLY A 125 4.53 -6.88 1.85
N VAL A 126 3.45 -6.86 1.07
CA VAL A 126 2.80 -8.05 0.53
C VAL A 126 2.75 -7.92 -0.99
N PHE A 127 3.38 -8.85 -1.68
CA PHE A 127 3.32 -8.93 -3.14
C PHE A 127 2.21 -9.88 -3.57
N ILE A 128 1.27 -9.40 -4.39
CA ILE A 128 0.16 -10.21 -4.91
C ILE A 128 0.53 -10.72 -6.29
N LEU A 129 0.57 -12.03 -6.46
CA LEU A 129 0.82 -12.70 -7.73
C LEU A 129 -0.48 -13.19 -8.36
N PRO A 130 -0.61 -13.19 -9.69
CA PRO A 130 -1.60 -14.00 -10.37
C PRO A 130 -1.22 -15.49 -10.25
N PRO A 131 -2.18 -16.43 -10.45
CA PRO A 131 -1.86 -17.86 -10.43
C PRO A 131 -0.92 -18.28 -11.57
N ASP A 132 -1.04 -17.64 -12.72
CA ASP A 132 -0.20 -17.83 -13.89
C ASP A 132 -0.29 -16.65 -14.86
N ILE A 133 0.60 -16.61 -15.84
CA ILE A 133 0.71 -15.53 -16.83
C ILE A 133 -0.50 -15.51 -17.80
N VAL A 134 -1.06 -16.67 -18.13
CA VAL A 134 -2.22 -16.78 -19.03
C VAL A 134 -3.46 -16.18 -18.36
N SER A 135 -3.66 -16.48 -17.10
CA SER A 135 -4.73 -15.89 -16.28
C SER A 135 -4.58 -14.38 -16.15
N LEU A 136 -3.34 -13.87 -15.99
CA LEU A 136 -3.08 -12.43 -15.96
C LEU A 136 -3.47 -11.77 -17.29
N GLU A 137 -3.03 -12.31 -18.41
CA GLU A 137 -3.38 -11.79 -19.74
C GLU A 137 -4.89 -11.79 -19.98
N ARG A 138 -5.57 -12.88 -19.62
CA ARG A 138 -7.04 -12.98 -19.70
C ARG A 138 -7.73 -11.90 -18.87
N ARG A 139 -7.25 -11.63 -17.64
CA ARG A 139 -7.79 -10.58 -16.75
C ARG A 139 -7.57 -9.19 -17.33
N LEU A 140 -6.42 -8.93 -17.98
CA LEU A 140 -6.13 -7.65 -18.65
C LEU A 140 -7.07 -7.45 -19.85
N ARG A 141 -7.23 -8.47 -20.71
CA ARG A 141 -8.14 -8.42 -21.87
C ARG A 141 -9.61 -8.26 -21.44
N GLY A 142 -10.00 -8.88 -20.34
CA GLY A 142 -11.37 -8.82 -19.82
C GLY A 142 -11.82 -7.44 -19.32
N ARG A 143 -10.89 -6.49 -19.09
CA ARG A 143 -11.23 -5.10 -18.75
C ARG A 143 -11.75 -4.30 -19.95
N GLY A 144 -11.47 -4.76 -21.17
CA GLY A 144 -11.90 -4.12 -22.41
C GLY A 144 -11.15 -2.82 -22.75
N GLY A 145 -11.18 -2.43 -24.02
CA GLY A 145 -10.66 -1.15 -24.50
C GLY A 145 -9.18 -1.14 -24.92
N ASP A 146 -8.37 -2.11 -24.51
CA ASP A 146 -6.96 -2.17 -24.88
C ASP A 146 -6.75 -2.93 -26.20
N SER A 147 -5.89 -2.42 -27.07
CA SER A 147 -5.42 -3.11 -28.28
C SER A 147 -4.44 -4.26 -27.92
N ASP A 148 -4.20 -5.19 -28.84
CA ASP A 148 -3.21 -6.26 -28.63
C ASP A 148 -1.81 -5.72 -28.34
N ALA A 149 -1.41 -4.62 -28.97
CA ALA A 149 -0.14 -3.95 -28.71
C ALA A 149 -0.07 -3.38 -27.29
N GLU A 150 -1.16 -2.86 -26.79
CA GLU A 150 -1.29 -2.34 -25.43
C GLU A 150 -1.25 -3.45 -24.39
N ILE A 151 -1.95 -4.55 -24.64
CA ILE A 151 -1.89 -5.78 -23.81
C ILE A 151 -0.44 -6.30 -23.76
N ALA A 152 0.23 -6.42 -24.92
CA ALA A 152 1.63 -6.86 -24.94
C ALA A 152 2.55 -5.98 -24.12
N ARG A 153 2.39 -4.64 -24.20
CA ARG A 153 3.14 -3.68 -23.40
C ARG A 153 2.86 -3.85 -21.90
N ARG A 154 1.59 -3.99 -21.52
CA ARG A 154 1.20 -4.22 -20.11
C ARG A 154 1.73 -5.54 -19.57
N MET A 155 1.76 -6.59 -20.38
CA MET A 155 2.34 -7.88 -20.02
C MET A 155 3.86 -7.79 -19.82
N ALA A 156 4.56 -6.98 -20.63
CA ALA A 156 5.99 -6.74 -20.43
C ALA A 156 6.27 -6.03 -19.10
N VAL A 157 5.50 -4.97 -18.78
CA VAL A 157 5.57 -4.26 -17.49
C VAL A 157 5.25 -5.21 -16.32
N ALA A 158 4.21 -6.03 -16.46
CA ALA A 158 3.83 -6.99 -15.41
C ALA A 158 4.93 -8.02 -15.12
N ARG A 159 5.69 -8.47 -16.12
CA ARG A 159 6.84 -9.37 -15.92
C ARG A 159 7.98 -8.70 -15.17
N ASP A 160 8.23 -7.44 -15.47
CA ASP A 160 9.22 -6.63 -14.74
C ASP A 160 8.77 -6.46 -13.27
N GLU A 161 7.54 -6.02 -13.03
CA GLU A 161 6.98 -5.90 -11.67
C GLU A 161 7.06 -7.21 -10.89
N ILE A 162 6.73 -8.36 -11.52
CA ILE A 162 6.82 -9.69 -10.89
C ILE A 162 8.25 -10.02 -10.48
N SER A 163 9.27 -9.59 -11.22
CA SER A 163 10.67 -9.89 -10.91
C SER A 163 11.12 -9.36 -9.54
N HIS A 164 10.43 -8.35 -9.00
CA HIS A 164 10.70 -7.70 -7.72
C HIS A 164 10.00 -8.34 -6.50
N TRP A 165 9.36 -9.50 -6.64
CA TRP A 165 8.67 -10.16 -5.53
C TRP A 165 9.56 -10.43 -4.29
N ARG A 166 10.87 -10.59 -4.49
CA ARG A 166 11.83 -10.82 -3.41
C ARG A 166 12.05 -9.63 -2.48
N GLU A 167 11.65 -8.45 -2.89
CA GLU A 167 11.75 -7.22 -2.10
C GLU A 167 10.67 -7.13 -1.00
N PHE A 168 9.67 -8.04 -1.02
CA PHE A 168 8.53 -8.04 -0.12
C PHE A 168 8.66 -9.10 0.97
N ASP A 169 8.03 -8.81 2.12
CA ASP A 169 8.06 -9.71 3.29
C ASP A 169 7.18 -10.93 3.09
N HIS A 170 6.09 -10.78 2.32
CA HIS A 170 5.10 -11.82 2.06
C HIS A 170 4.71 -11.85 0.59
N VAL A 171 4.35 -13.05 0.13
CA VAL A 171 3.81 -13.26 -1.23
C VAL A 171 2.48 -14.01 -1.11
N VAL A 172 1.46 -13.50 -1.80
CA VAL A 172 0.12 -14.11 -1.86
C VAL A 172 -0.24 -14.37 -3.31
N VAL A 173 -0.61 -15.60 -3.64
CA VAL A 173 -1.10 -15.96 -5.00
C VAL A 173 -2.61 -15.78 -5.02
N ASN A 174 -3.10 -14.87 -5.87
CA ASN A 174 -4.53 -14.62 -6.06
C ASN A 174 -5.10 -15.52 -7.18
N ASP A 175 -5.22 -16.79 -6.86
CA ASP A 175 -5.97 -17.76 -7.66
C ASP A 175 -7.48 -17.62 -7.36
N ASP A 176 -7.82 -17.66 -6.07
CA ASP A 176 -9.16 -17.43 -5.53
C ASP A 176 -9.17 -16.16 -4.66
N LEU A 177 -10.01 -15.19 -5.04
CA LEU A 177 -10.03 -13.87 -4.39
C LEU A 177 -10.39 -13.92 -2.89
N PRO A 178 -11.42 -14.66 -2.44
CA PRO A 178 -11.71 -14.82 -1.01
C PRO A 178 -10.54 -15.38 -0.20
N THR A 179 -9.86 -16.38 -0.73
CA THR A 179 -8.66 -16.98 -0.10
C THR A 179 -7.52 -15.97 -0.02
N ALA A 180 -7.24 -15.23 -1.10
CA ALA A 180 -6.21 -14.20 -1.10
C ALA A 180 -6.49 -13.07 -0.09
N ILE A 181 -7.76 -12.63 0.01
CA ILE A 181 -8.18 -11.65 1.03
C ILE A 181 -7.94 -12.21 2.43
N ALA A 182 -8.33 -13.45 2.70
CA ALA A 182 -8.13 -14.08 4.02
C ALA A 182 -6.64 -14.19 4.39
N GLN A 183 -5.76 -14.50 3.42
CA GLN A 183 -4.31 -14.58 3.64
C GLN A 183 -3.72 -13.22 3.95
N VAL A 184 -4.06 -12.16 3.20
CA VAL A 184 -3.56 -10.80 3.48
C VAL A 184 -4.07 -10.30 4.83
N ARG A 185 -5.33 -10.59 5.16
CA ARG A 185 -5.92 -10.29 6.47
C ARG A 185 -5.19 -11.00 7.61
N ALA A 186 -4.83 -12.27 7.43
CA ALA A 186 -4.06 -13.03 8.42
C ALA A 186 -2.66 -12.42 8.65
N ILE A 187 -1.98 -11.97 7.58
CA ILE A 187 -0.71 -11.25 7.67
C ILE A 187 -0.89 -9.97 8.51
N LEU A 188 -1.88 -9.14 8.20
CA LEU A 188 -2.16 -7.90 8.95
C LEU A 188 -2.40 -8.19 10.43
N HIS A 189 -3.21 -9.20 10.76
CA HIS A 189 -3.49 -9.58 12.14
C HIS A 189 -2.24 -10.08 12.87
N ALA A 190 -1.42 -10.91 12.23
CA ALA A 190 -0.16 -11.38 12.80
C ALA A 190 0.81 -10.23 13.09
N VAL A 191 0.94 -9.28 12.15
CA VAL A 191 1.82 -8.12 12.30
C VAL A 191 1.37 -7.18 13.42
N ARG A 192 0.07 -7.01 13.64
CA ARG A 192 -0.48 -6.24 14.77
C ARG A 192 -0.07 -6.80 16.12
N LEU A 193 0.18 -8.11 16.21
CA LEU A 193 0.55 -8.82 17.44
C LEU A 193 2.06 -8.86 17.69
N VAL A 194 2.88 -8.36 16.80
CA VAL A 194 4.34 -8.31 17.00
C VAL A 194 4.66 -7.52 18.26
N ARG A 195 5.40 -8.15 19.18
CA ARG A 195 5.71 -7.61 20.52
C ARG A 195 6.23 -6.17 20.50
N THR A 196 7.11 -5.85 19.58
CA THR A 196 7.74 -4.51 19.47
C THR A 196 6.74 -3.41 19.06
N ARG A 197 5.58 -3.76 18.54
CA ARG A 197 4.51 -2.79 18.22
C ARG A 197 3.58 -2.51 19.39
N GLN A 198 3.55 -3.40 20.40
CA GLN A 198 2.61 -3.31 21.52
C GLN A 198 3.18 -2.44 22.65
N HIS A 199 3.09 -1.12 22.48
CA HIS A 199 3.66 -0.14 23.40
C HIS A 199 3.04 -0.22 24.82
N GLY A 200 1.79 -0.67 24.94
CA GLY A 200 1.11 -0.83 26.22
C GLY A 200 1.43 -2.14 26.96
N LEU A 201 2.21 -3.04 26.34
CA LEU A 201 2.41 -4.40 26.88
C LEU A 201 3.13 -4.39 28.24
N GLU A 202 4.14 -3.55 28.41
CA GLU A 202 4.86 -3.45 29.71
C GLU A 202 3.94 -2.98 30.85
N ALA A 203 3.08 -1.99 30.57
CA ALA A 203 2.11 -1.53 31.58
C ALA A 203 1.09 -2.62 31.92
N PHE A 204 0.64 -3.36 30.91
CA PHE A 204 -0.25 -4.49 31.10
C PHE A 204 0.39 -5.59 31.95
N ILE A 205 1.63 -6.00 31.67
CA ILE A 205 2.35 -7.03 32.43
C ILE A 205 2.55 -6.61 33.88
N ARG A 206 2.98 -5.34 34.13
CA ARG A 206 3.05 -4.81 35.51
C ARG A 206 1.72 -4.89 36.24
N GLY A 207 0.61 -4.68 35.54
CA GLY A 207 -0.73 -4.81 36.09
C GLY A 207 -1.12 -6.24 36.48
N LEU A 208 -0.40 -7.26 35.96
CA LEU A 208 -0.57 -8.66 36.37
C LEU A 208 0.17 -9.03 37.68
N GLY A 209 0.96 -8.08 38.22
CA GLY A 209 1.73 -8.29 39.44
C GLY A 209 3.05 -9.06 39.27
N VAL A 210 3.60 -9.03 38.03
CA VAL A 210 4.88 -9.68 37.67
C VAL A 210 5.97 -8.62 37.49
#